data_5560708f6ea6fc00bd539a370d7a6bc0
#
_entry.id   5560708f6ea6fc00bd539a370d7a6bc0
#
_cell.length_a   1.000
_cell.length_b   1.000
_cell.length_c   1.000
_cell.angle_alpha   90.00
_cell.angle_beta   90.00
_cell.angle_gamma   90.00
#
_symmetry.space_group_name_H-M   'P 1'
#
loop_
_entity.id
_entity.type
_entity.pdbx_description
1 polymer ?
#
loop_
_entity_poly.entity_id
_entity_poly.type
_entity_poly.pdbx_seq_one_letter_code
_entity_poly.pdbx_strand_id
1 'polypeptide(L)'
;MSFENPALLVTLLVVPLAATGYWLLQRRPPRFAVRYTNLEVLAAVAGRRRAWRRHVPAALILASLAALCVAFARPTMTVKSPNERASVVLVVDTSGSMRATDVKPTRLAAAKNAMRSFLERAPKSLRVGVVSFSDEAQVVVSPTIDRTRLQQGIDVLGPGFGTALGDALARAVELARSAAGTNGDGGRAGGRLKDEKGRSLASILLLSDGAQTRGLLSPGQGAERAQSAGIQVFTIALGTDGGTILAGPPGAEQVIPVPPDRETLSAIAEYTGAESFDAESASALQKVYAGLGSRVGREDRPREVTAAFVAAGALLLAGAAGFGLLGAPRLP
;
A
#
# COMPACT_ATOMS: atom_id res chain seq x y z
N MET A 1 -4.52 -12.24 -10.58
CA MET A 1 -5.21 -13.30 -9.82
C MET A 1 -4.32 -14.51 -9.81
N SER A 2 -4.06 -15.07 -8.65
CA SER A 2 -3.39 -16.36 -8.47
C SER A 2 -4.33 -17.32 -7.76
N PHE A 3 -4.05 -18.61 -7.84
CA PHE A 3 -4.83 -19.65 -7.17
C PHE A 3 -3.94 -20.32 -6.13
N GLU A 4 -4.45 -20.52 -4.93
CA GLU A 4 -3.72 -21.22 -3.87
C GLU A 4 -3.52 -22.70 -4.23
N ASN A 5 -4.55 -23.31 -4.84
CA ASN A 5 -4.54 -24.70 -5.29
C ASN A 5 -4.90 -24.82 -6.77
N PRO A 6 -3.96 -24.53 -7.70
CA PRO A 6 -4.24 -24.55 -9.14
C PRO A 6 -4.62 -25.96 -9.66
N ALA A 7 -4.18 -27.03 -8.99
CA ALA A 7 -4.56 -28.39 -9.36
C ALA A 7 -6.07 -28.63 -9.25
N LEU A 8 -6.77 -27.93 -8.37
CA LEU A 8 -8.22 -28.06 -8.21
C LEU A 8 -9.02 -27.45 -9.37
N LEU A 9 -8.40 -26.68 -10.27
CA LEU A 9 -9.04 -26.25 -11.51
C LEU A 9 -9.42 -27.43 -12.42
N VAL A 10 -8.85 -28.63 -12.21
CA VAL A 10 -9.28 -29.85 -12.89
C VAL A 10 -10.76 -30.15 -12.64
N THR A 11 -11.32 -29.76 -11.49
CA THR A 11 -12.75 -29.88 -11.21
C THR A 11 -13.62 -29.13 -12.22
N LEU A 12 -13.08 -28.12 -12.92
CA LEU A 12 -13.80 -27.42 -13.98
C LEU A 12 -14.19 -28.34 -15.14
N LEU A 13 -13.51 -29.50 -15.32
CA LEU A 13 -13.86 -30.52 -16.30
C LEU A 13 -15.24 -31.14 -16.05
N VAL A 14 -15.76 -31.03 -14.84
CA VAL A 14 -17.13 -31.46 -14.52
C VAL A 14 -18.17 -30.66 -15.29
N VAL A 15 -17.88 -29.38 -15.60
CA VAL A 15 -18.82 -28.50 -16.34
C VAL A 15 -19.07 -28.99 -17.77
N PRO A 16 -18.07 -29.23 -18.61
CA PRO A 16 -18.31 -29.80 -19.96
C PRO A 16 -18.89 -31.22 -19.89
N LEU A 17 -18.53 -32.01 -18.88
CA LEU A 17 -19.13 -33.34 -18.68
C LEU A 17 -20.63 -33.24 -18.37
N ALA A 18 -21.03 -32.32 -17.50
CA ALA A 18 -22.42 -32.05 -17.18
C ALA A 18 -23.19 -31.49 -18.40
N ALA A 19 -22.55 -30.59 -19.17
CA ALA A 19 -23.12 -30.02 -20.39
C ALA A 19 -23.35 -31.09 -21.47
N THR A 20 -22.41 -32.00 -21.66
CA THR A 20 -22.55 -33.13 -22.61
C THR A 20 -23.62 -34.12 -22.14
N GLY A 21 -23.67 -34.41 -20.84
CA GLY A 21 -24.74 -35.22 -20.24
C GLY A 21 -26.11 -34.61 -20.48
N TYR A 22 -26.27 -33.31 -20.23
CA TYR A 22 -27.50 -32.58 -20.49
C TYR A 22 -27.91 -32.65 -21.96
N TRP A 23 -26.97 -32.46 -22.89
CA TRP A 23 -27.24 -32.52 -24.32
C TRP A 23 -27.65 -33.94 -24.79
N LEU A 24 -26.97 -35.00 -24.27
CA LEU A 24 -27.32 -36.39 -24.57
C LEU A 24 -28.73 -36.75 -24.05
N LEU A 25 -29.07 -36.27 -22.84
CA LEU A 25 -30.42 -36.51 -22.30
C LEU A 25 -31.51 -35.85 -23.16
N GLN A 26 -31.26 -34.66 -23.72
CA GLN A 26 -32.23 -34.01 -24.60
C GLN A 26 -32.41 -34.67 -25.96
N ARG A 27 -31.42 -35.46 -26.41
CA ARG A 27 -31.51 -36.21 -27.67
C ARG A 27 -32.32 -37.51 -27.55
N ARG A 28 -32.63 -37.97 -26.31
CA ARG A 28 -33.43 -39.17 -26.13
C ARG A 28 -34.86 -38.90 -26.52
N PRO A 29 -35.46 -39.72 -27.44
CA PRO A 29 -36.88 -39.56 -27.79
C PRO A 29 -37.77 -39.82 -26.56
N PRO A 30 -38.90 -39.10 -26.45
CA PRO A 30 -39.82 -39.31 -25.33
C PRO A 30 -40.37 -40.75 -25.41
N ARG A 31 -40.27 -41.46 -24.28
CA ARG A 31 -40.70 -42.88 -24.16
C ARG A 31 -42.21 -43.09 -24.19
N PHE A 32 -43.00 -41.99 -24.10
CA PHE A 32 -44.46 -42.05 -24.14
C PHE A 32 -44.96 -41.15 -25.28
N ALA A 33 -45.46 -41.76 -26.39
CA ALA A 33 -46.21 -41.08 -27.42
C ALA A 33 -47.71 -41.15 -27.03
N VAL A 34 -48.26 -40.01 -26.62
CA VAL A 34 -49.72 -39.89 -26.47
C VAL A 34 -50.31 -39.57 -27.85
N ARG A 35 -51.15 -40.46 -28.38
CA ARG A 35 -51.91 -40.22 -29.61
C ARG A 35 -53.03 -39.21 -29.33
N TYR A 36 -52.83 -37.98 -29.80
CA TYR A 36 -53.90 -36.98 -29.81
C TYR A 36 -54.60 -36.99 -31.16
N THR A 37 -55.93 -36.98 -31.11
CA THR A 37 -56.79 -37.04 -32.29
C THR A 37 -56.94 -35.74 -33.05
N ASN A 38 -56.49 -34.60 -32.51
CA ASN A 38 -56.69 -33.30 -33.14
C ASN A 38 -55.41 -32.46 -33.03
N LEU A 39 -54.49 -32.58 -34.02
CA LEU A 39 -53.22 -31.90 -34.11
C LEU A 39 -53.30 -30.39 -34.36
N GLU A 40 -54.39 -29.93 -35.01
CA GLU A 40 -54.56 -28.50 -35.33
C GLU A 40 -54.88 -27.65 -34.12
N VAL A 41 -55.67 -28.14 -33.19
CA VAL A 41 -55.99 -27.47 -31.92
C VAL A 41 -54.75 -27.42 -31.02
N LEU A 42 -53.94 -28.47 -31.00
CA LEU A 42 -52.69 -28.51 -30.26
C LEU A 42 -51.64 -27.52 -30.82
N ALA A 43 -51.55 -27.35 -32.16
CA ALA A 43 -50.67 -26.42 -32.79
C ALA A 43 -51.08 -24.96 -32.54
N ALA A 44 -52.38 -24.67 -32.42
CA ALA A 44 -52.87 -23.33 -32.09
C ALA A 44 -52.66 -22.92 -30.63
N VAL A 45 -52.72 -23.87 -29.71
CA VAL A 45 -52.51 -23.65 -28.24
C VAL A 45 -51.03 -23.76 -27.87
N ALA A 46 -50.25 -24.55 -28.58
CA ALA A 46 -48.80 -24.62 -28.46
C ALA A 46 -48.16 -23.36 -29.03
N GLY A 47 -48.45 -22.21 -28.40
CA GLY A 47 -47.80 -20.96 -28.73
C GLY A 47 -46.28 -21.17 -28.83
N ARG A 48 -45.65 -20.52 -29.80
CA ARG A 48 -44.22 -20.56 -30.11
C ARG A 48 -43.41 -20.14 -28.89
N ARG A 49 -43.41 -21.03 -27.85
CA ARG A 49 -42.54 -20.81 -26.67
C ARG A 49 -41.12 -20.81 -27.21
N ARG A 50 -40.45 -19.67 -27.09
CA ARG A 50 -39.05 -19.51 -27.50
C ARG A 50 -38.26 -20.68 -26.91
N ALA A 51 -37.85 -21.61 -27.77
CA ALA A 51 -37.13 -22.85 -27.41
C ALA A 51 -35.90 -22.57 -26.54
N TRP A 52 -35.36 -21.38 -26.67
CA TRP A 52 -34.26 -20.87 -25.86
C TRP A 52 -34.57 -20.80 -24.33
N ARG A 53 -35.82 -20.46 -23.92
CA ARG A 53 -36.18 -20.32 -22.49
C ARG A 53 -36.00 -21.61 -21.70
N ARG A 54 -36.14 -22.76 -22.33
CA ARG A 54 -35.95 -24.06 -21.66
C ARG A 54 -34.50 -24.35 -21.30
N HIS A 55 -33.53 -23.69 -21.97
CA HIS A 55 -32.09 -23.89 -21.75
C HIS A 55 -31.54 -22.92 -20.68
N VAL A 56 -32.27 -21.84 -20.35
CA VAL A 56 -31.82 -20.83 -19.37
C VAL A 56 -31.56 -21.43 -17.99
N PRO A 57 -32.42 -22.27 -17.38
CA PRO A 57 -32.13 -22.87 -16.09
C PRO A 57 -30.88 -23.76 -16.13
N ALA A 58 -30.73 -24.56 -17.19
CA ALA A 58 -29.56 -25.43 -17.34
C ALA A 58 -28.27 -24.61 -17.52
N ALA A 59 -28.31 -23.52 -18.27
CA ALA A 59 -27.16 -22.63 -18.43
C ALA A 59 -26.79 -21.95 -17.11
N LEU A 60 -27.77 -21.51 -16.31
CA LEU A 60 -27.53 -20.93 -15.00
C LEU A 60 -26.95 -21.96 -14.01
N ILE A 61 -27.42 -23.21 -14.03
CA ILE A 61 -26.83 -24.29 -13.21
C ILE A 61 -25.39 -24.57 -13.61
N LEU A 62 -25.09 -24.65 -14.91
CA LEU A 62 -23.73 -24.88 -15.40
C LEU A 62 -22.80 -23.70 -15.04
N ALA A 63 -23.29 -22.47 -15.14
CA ALA A 63 -22.55 -21.27 -14.72
C ALA A 63 -22.30 -21.25 -13.21
N SER A 64 -23.30 -21.65 -12.41
CA SER A 64 -23.15 -21.80 -10.97
C SER A 64 -22.11 -22.86 -10.61
N LEU A 65 -22.17 -24.01 -11.28
CA LEU A 65 -21.19 -25.10 -11.09
C LEU A 65 -19.77 -24.63 -11.45
N ALA A 66 -19.61 -23.89 -12.55
CA ALA A 66 -18.33 -23.30 -12.92
C ALA A 66 -17.80 -22.33 -11.86
N ALA A 67 -18.68 -21.44 -11.34
CA ALA A 67 -18.31 -20.49 -10.29
C ALA A 67 -17.88 -21.21 -9.00
N LEU A 68 -18.57 -22.28 -8.62
CA LEU A 68 -18.21 -23.09 -7.45
C LEU A 68 -16.89 -23.87 -7.66
N CYS A 69 -16.65 -24.41 -8.85
CA CYS A 69 -15.36 -25.05 -9.19
C CYS A 69 -14.19 -24.05 -9.10
N VAL A 70 -14.38 -22.81 -9.58
CA VAL A 70 -13.39 -21.74 -9.43
C VAL A 70 -13.20 -21.38 -7.95
N ALA A 71 -14.30 -21.29 -7.17
CA ALA A 71 -14.23 -21.03 -5.73
C ALA A 71 -13.41 -22.09 -5.00
N PHE A 72 -13.52 -23.36 -5.41
CA PHE A 72 -12.80 -24.48 -4.81
C PHE A 72 -11.29 -24.39 -5.01
N ALA A 73 -10.82 -23.77 -6.12
CA ALA A 73 -9.41 -23.51 -6.38
C ALA A 73 -8.83 -22.34 -5.54
N ARG A 74 -9.63 -21.70 -4.66
CA ARG A 74 -9.25 -20.59 -3.78
C ARG A 74 -8.55 -19.46 -4.55
N PRO A 75 -9.28 -18.70 -5.36
CA PRO A 75 -8.73 -17.56 -6.06
C PRO A 75 -8.27 -16.49 -5.07
N THR A 76 -7.03 -16.00 -5.25
CA THR A 76 -6.43 -14.95 -4.43
C THR A 76 -6.17 -13.71 -5.29
N MET A 77 -6.44 -12.54 -4.71
CA MET A 77 -6.09 -11.24 -5.25
C MET A 77 -5.07 -10.57 -4.35
N THR A 78 -4.04 -9.99 -4.96
CA THR A 78 -3.07 -9.19 -4.22
C THR A 78 -3.70 -7.86 -3.82
N VAL A 79 -3.84 -7.63 -2.52
CA VAL A 79 -4.36 -6.39 -1.95
C VAL A 79 -3.27 -5.73 -1.11
N LYS A 80 -3.06 -4.43 -1.31
CA LYS A 80 -2.16 -3.64 -0.46
C LYS A 80 -2.77 -3.49 0.93
N SER A 81 -2.28 -4.26 1.88
CA SER A 81 -2.71 -4.23 3.28
C SER A 81 -1.71 -3.44 4.13
N PRO A 82 -2.16 -2.68 5.15
CA PRO A 82 -1.23 -2.08 6.10
C PRO A 82 -0.42 -3.15 6.82
N ASN A 83 0.91 -2.95 6.90
CA ASN A 83 1.77 -3.81 7.71
C ASN A 83 1.84 -3.23 9.12
N GLU A 84 1.27 -3.91 10.11
CA GLU A 84 1.22 -3.48 11.50
C GLU A 84 2.62 -3.46 12.17
N ARG A 85 3.59 -4.15 11.58
CA ARG A 85 4.97 -4.19 12.06
C ARG A 85 5.85 -3.12 11.42
N ALA A 86 5.34 -2.40 10.41
CA ALA A 86 6.12 -1.38 9.73
C ALA A 86 6.32 -0.16 10.63
N SER A 87 7.51 0.40 10.59
CA SER A 87 7.88 1.65 11.25
C SER A 87 8.55 2.60 10.28
N VAL A 88 8.35 3.89 10.51
CA VAL A 88 9.00 4.97 9.76
C VAL A 88 9.61 5.95 10.72
N VAL A 89 10.85 6.33 10.47
CA VAL A 89 11.51 7.41 11.21
C VAL A 89 11.62 8.62 10.28
N LEU A 90 10.91 9.68 10.63
CA LEU A 90 11.04 10.99 9.97
C LEU A 90 12.27 11.69 10.55
N VAL A 91 13.27 11.97 9.73
CA VAL A 91 14.49 12.67 10.10
C VAL A 91 14.45 14.03 9.44
N VAL A 92 14.45 15.07 10.24
CA VAL A 92 14.23 16.44 9.79
C VAL A 92 15.38 17.32 10.16
N ASP A 93 15.92 17.96 9.13
CA ASP A 93 16.90 19.03 9.29
C ASP A 93 16.26 20.25 9.95
N THR A 94 16.88 20.73 11.00
CA THR A 94 16.50 21.97 11.69
C THR A 94 17.65 22.97 11.72
N SER A 95 18.65 22.81 10.84
CA SER A 95 19.81 23.69 10.72
C SER A 95 19.44 25.12 10.31
N GLY A 96 20.41 26.02 10.34
CA GLY A 96 20.23 27.42 10.01
C GLY A 96 19.70 27.68 8.60
N SER A 97 20.06 26.85 7.62
CA SER A 97 19.59 26.93 6.24
C SER A 97 18.08 26.69 6.10
N MET A 98 17.47 25.98 7.06
CA MET A 98 16.01 25.74 7.10
C MET A 98 15.18 27.00 7.42
N ARG A 99 15.85 28.12 7.72
CA ARG A 99 15.21 29.47 7.82
C ARG A 99 14.99 30.12 6.45
N ALA A 100 15.63 29.61 5.40
CA ALA A 100 15.49 30.15 4.05
C ALA A 100 14.00 30.21 3.63
N THR A 101 13.68 31.24 2.85
CA THR A 101 12.30 31.55 2.41
C THR A 101 12.06 31.29 0.93
N ASP A 102 13.03 30.62 0.28
CA ASP A 102 12.89 30.13 -1.09
C ASP A 102 11.74 29.10 -1.22
N VAL A 103 11.51 28.30 -0.18
CA VAL A 103 10.32 27.48 -0.02
C VAL A 103 9.43 28.09 1.05
N LYS A 104 8.32 28.68 0.64
CA LYS A 104 7.44 29.46 1.52
C LYS A 104 6.64 28.60 2.50
N PRO A 105 6.36 29.10 3.72
CA PRO A 105 6.83 30.37 4.28
C PRO A 105 8.31 30.36 4.67
N THR A 106 8.85 29.24 5.14
CA THR A 106 10.25 28.88 5.32
C THR A 106 10.41 27.40 5.03
N ARG A 107 11.64 26.93 4.73
CA ARG A 107 11.91 25.48 4.52
C ARG A 107 11.40 24.65 5.70
N LEU A 108 11.69 25.07 6.95
CA LEU A 108 11.25 24.37 8.15
C LEU A 108 9.73 24.33 8.29
N ALA A 109 9.04 25.44 8.02
CA ALA A 109 7.58 25.48 8.09
C ALA A 109 6.92 24.59 7.01
N ALA A 110 7.49 24.59 5.80
CA ALA A 110 7.07 23.68 4.73
C ALA A 110 7.29 22.21 5.12
N ALA A 111 8.43 21.88 5.74
CA ALA A 111 8.74 20.55 6.25
C ALA A 111 7.71 20.09 7.30
N LYS A 112 7.39 20.93 8.29
CA LYS A 112 6.36 20.64 9.31
C LYS A 112 4.99 20.33 8.68
N ASN A 113 4.56 21.15 7.71
CA ASN A 113 3.29 20.96 7.02
C ASN A 113 3.27 19.66 6.21
N ALA A 114 4.38 19.34 5.53
CA ALA A 114 4.52 18.09 4.77
C ALA A 114 4.50 16.86 5.67
N MET A 115 5.17 16.90 6.83
CA MET A 115 5.11 15.84 7.83
C MET A 115 3.69 15.63 8.37
N ARG A 116 2.93 16.71 8.64
CA ARG A 116 1.51 16.58 9.03
C ARG A 116 0.68 15.91 7.93
N SER A 117 0.86 16.32 6.67
CA SER A 117 0.19 15.69 5.52
C SER A 117 0.57 14.21 5.35
N PHE A 118 1.81 13.83 5.66
CA PHE A 118 2.23 12.43 5.71
C PHE A 118 1.45 11.66 6.78
N LEU A 119 1.36 12.19 8.00
CA LEU A 119 0.66 11.55 9.11
C LEU A 119 -0.83 11.34 8.85
N GLU A 120 -1.47 12.25 8.11
CA GLU A 120 -2.88 12.14 7.72
C GLU A 120 -3.13 11.00 6.72
N ARG A 121 -2.18 10.76 5.81
CA ARG A 121 -2.30 9.78 4.72
C ARG A 121 -1.70 8.41 5.05
N ALA A 122 -0.78 8.37 6.00
CA ALA A 122 -0.15 7.14 6.45
C ALA A 122 -1.17 6.23 7.17
N PRO A 123 -1.06 4.90 7.00
CA PRO A 123 -1.90 3.96 7.72
C PRO A 123 -1.90 4.24 9.23
N LYS A 124 -3.07 4.15 9.88
CA LYS A 124 -3.18 4.42 11.33
C LYS A 124 -2.35 3.44 12.19
N SER A 125 -2.13 2.24 11.69
CA SER A 125 -1.30 1.21 12.33
C SER A 125 0.20 1.45 12.16
N LEU A 126 0.63 2.34 11.24
CA LEU A 126 2.04 2.65 11.00
C LEU A 126 2.64 3.38 12.21
N ARG A 127 3.70 2.81 12.79
CA ARG A 127 4.49 3.47 13.84
C ARG A 127 5.39 4.52 13.20
N VAL A 128 5.33 5.73 13.71
CA VAL A 128 6.14 6.85 13.23
C VAL A 128 6.98 7.40 14.37
N GLY A 129 8.28 7.55 14.14
CA GLY A 129 9.20 8.27 15.02
C GLY A 129 9.63 9.58 14.38
N VAL A 130 10.09 10.53 15.18
CA VAL A 130 10.61 11.82 14.69
C VAL A 130 11.97 12.07 15.32
N VAL A 131 12.96 12.31 14.48
CA VAL A 131 14.31 12.75 14.83
C VAL A 131 14.52 14.11 14.21
N SER A 132 14.94 15.08 15.00
CA SER A 132 15.45 16.37 14.50
C SER A 132 16.97 16.39 14.59
N PHE A 133 17.60 17.11 13.70
CA PHE A 133 19.04 17.33 13.78
C PHE A 133 19.43 18.74 13.35
N SER A 134 20.44 19.23 14.01
CA SER A 134 21.19 20.43 13.71
C SER A 134 22.68 20.13 13.98
N ASP A 135 23.31 20.72 14.95
CA ASP A 135 24.64 20.33 15.46
C ASP A 135 24.66 18.95 16.14
N GLU A 136 23.54 18.53 16.66
CA GLU A 136 23.28 17.19 17.25
C GLU A 136 21.99 16.59 16.75
N ALA A 137 21.90 15.26 16.80
CA ALA A 137 20.71 14.51 16.46
C ALA A 137 19.91 14.15 17.72
N GLN A 138 18.64 14.58 17.77
CA GLN A 138 17.75 14.39 18.92
C GLN A 138 16.51 13.62 18.53
N VAL A 139 16.12 12.64 19.40
CA VAL A 139 14.83 11.94 19.25
C VAL A 139 13.74 12.83 19.84
N VAL A 140 12.89 13.39 18.98
CA VAL A 140 11.75 14.22 19.40
C VAL A 140 10.58 13.35 19.84
N VAL A 141 10.28 12.31 19.04
CA VAL A 141 9.21 11.35 19.36
C VAL A 141 9.69 9.95 19.03
N SER A 142 9.64 9.04 20.02
CA SER A 142 9.86 7.62 19.78
C SER A 142 8.74 7.01 18.92
N PRO A 143 9.01 5.95 18.13
CA PRO A 143 8.03 5.36 17.23
C PRO A 143 6.72 4.98 17.93
N THR A 144 5.64 5.66 17.54
CA THR A 144 4.30 5.52 18.12
C THR A 144 3.22 5.58 17.03
N ILE A 145 2.04 5.05 17.36
CA ILE A 145 0.81 5.21 16.54
C ILE A 145 -0.02 6.42 16.99
N ASP A 146 0.35 7.05 18.11
CA ASP A 146 -0.33 8.24 18.66
C ASP A 146 -0.04 9.48 17.79
N ARG A 147 -1.00 9.83 16.95
CA ARG A 147 -0.91 10.97 16.02
C ARG A 147 -0.86 12.31 16.74
N THR A 148 -1.51 12.42 17.88
CA THR A 148 -1.51 13.66 18.68
C THR A 148 -0.12 13.95 19.20
N ARG A 149 0.53 12.93 19.77
CA ARG A 149 1.91 13.06 20.26
C ARG A 149 2.90 13.38 19.15
N LEU A 150 2.70 12.80 17.95
CA LEU A 150 3.52 13.12 16.78
C LEU A 150 3.34 14.56 16.31
N GLN A 151 2.09 15.06 16.26
CA GLN A 151 1.81 16.46 15.90
C GLN A 151 2.44 17.43 16.89
N GLN A 152 2.31 17.18 18.19
CA GLN A 152 2.96 17.99 19.24
C GLN A 152 4.50 17.99 19.07
N GLY A 153 5.10 16.83 18.78
CA GLY A 153 6.54 16.73 18.52
C GLY A 153 6.98 17.52 17.27
N ILE A 154 6.18 17.53 16.21
CA ILE A 154 6.44 18.35 15.02
C ILE A 154 6.31 19.86 15.34
N ASP A 155 5.37 20.23 16.19
CA ASP A 155 5.14 21.64 16.51
C ASP A 155 6.28 22.28 17.29
N VAL A 156 6.96 21.53 18.15
CA VAL A 156 8.09 22.03 18.95
C VAL A 156 9.39 22.14 18.17
N LEU A 157 9.49 21.59 16.93
CA LEU A 157 10.69 21.74 16.11
C LEU A 157 11.02 23.22 15.91
N GLY A 158 12.23 23.60 16.16
CA GLY A 158 12.73 24.96 15.99
C GLY A 158 14.06 24.98 15.20
N PRO A 159 14.44 26.13 14.61
CA PRO A 159 15.71 26.22 13.89
C PRO A 159 16.89 26.19 14.85
N GLY A 160 17.87 25.35 14.56
CA GLY A 160 19.14 25.21 15.25
C GLY A 160 20.32 25.76 14.46
N PHE A 161 21.52 25.33 14.82
CA PHE A 161 22.78 25.67 14.15
C PHE A 161 23.52 24.39 13.75
N GLY A 162 24.28 24.45 12.64
CA GLY A 162 25.03 23.30 12.16
C GLY A 162 24.16 22.22 11.53
N THR A 163 24.78 21.18 10.97
CA THR A 163 24.10 20.08 10.25
C THR A 163 24.91 18.79 10.46
N ALA A 164 24.46 17.92 11.37
CA ALA A 164 25.10 16.63 11.70
C ALA A 164 24.35 15.47 11.05
N LEU A 165 24.37 15.40 9.71
CA LEU A 165 23.59 14.47 8.90
C LEU A 165 23.93 13.00 9.17
N GLY A 166 25.23 12.67 9.23
CA GLY A 166 25.67 11.28 9.47
C GLY A 166 25.25 10.76 10.84
N ASP A 167 25.33 11.61 11.87
CA ASP A 167 24.90 11.27 13.24
C ASP A 167 23.37 11.12 13.30
N ALA A 168 22.64 11.95 12.55
CA ALA A 168 21.18 11.84 12.44
C ALA A 168 20.72 10.51 11.84
N LEU A 169 21.41 10.06 10.78
CA LEU A 169 21.15 8.74 10.19
C LEU A 169 21.44 7.61 11.18
N ALA A 170 22.58 7.67 11.88
CA ALA A 170 22.91 6.67 12.90
C ALA A 170 21.87 6.62 14.02
N ARG A 171 21.42 7.78 14.49
CA ARG A 171 20.39 7.87 15.52
C ARG A 171 19.04 7.34 15.06
N ALA A 172 18.67 7.62 13.79
CA ALA A 172 17.45 7.10 13.19
C ALA A 172 17.49 5.57 13.04
N VAL A 173 18.64 5.00 12.68
CA VAL A 173 18.85 3.55 12.61
C VAL A 173 18.67 2.89 13.97
N GLU A 174 19.24 3.45 15.04
CA GLU A 174 19.06 2.95 16.40
C GLU A 174 17.59 2.98 16.82
N LEU A 175 16.90 4.10 16.51
CA LEU A 175 15.49 4.27 16.80
C LEU A 175 14.61 3.26 16.05
N ALA A 176 14.89 3.02 14.78
CA ALA A 176 14.18 2.05 13.96
C ALA A 176 14.38 0.61 14.47
N ARG A 177 15.60 0.26 14.91
CA ARG A 177 15.91 -1.04 15.52
C ARG A 177 15.16 -1.24 16.83
N SER A 178 15.11 -0.22 17.68
CA SER A 178 14.38 -0.32 18.97
C SER A 178 12.88 -0.52 18.76
N ALA A 179 12.29 0.12 17.73
CA ALA A 179 10.89 -0.05 17.38
C ALA A 179 10.55 -1.47 16.89
N ALA A 180 11.46 -2.11 16.17
CA ALA A 180 11.29 -3.48 15.69
C ALA A 180 11.43 -4.51 16.81
N GLY A 181 12.29 -4.25 17.82
CA GLY A 181 12.51 -5.12 18.97
C GLY A 181 11.35 -5.14 19.98
N THR A 182 10.53 -4.09 20.02
CA THR A 182 9.36 -4.01 20.93
C THR A 182 8.12 -4.75 20.42
N ASN A 183 8.16 -5.31 19.21
CA ASN A 183 7.02 -5.99 18.58
C ASN A 183 6.95 -7.50 18.85
N GLY A 184 7.20 -7.95 20.08
CA GLY A 184 6.60 -9.21 20.52
C GLY A 184 7.45 -10.47 20.59
N ASP A 185 8.77 -10.35 20.84
CA ASP A 185 9.49 -11.52 21.37
C ASP A 185 10.43 -11.11 22.48
N GLY A 186 10.10 -11.53 23.70
CA GLY A 186 10.70 -11.08 24.93
C GLY A 186 12.24 -10.95 24.92
N GLY A 187 12.74 -9.72 24.88
CA GLY A 187 14.05 -9.40 25.44
C GLY A 187 15.29 -9.67 24.60
N ARG A 188 15.19 -10.01 23.32
CA ARG A 188 16.36 -10.03 22.42
C ARG A 188 16.46 -8.72 21.64
N ALA A 189 17.43 -7.90 21.98
CA ALA A 189 17.89 -6.75 21.19
C ALA A 189 18.40 -7.26 19.82
N GLY A 190 17.54 -7.30 18.82
CA GLY A 190 17.82 -7.87 17.49
C GLY A 190 16.58 -8.27 16.74
N GLY A 191 15.47 -7.51 16.92
CA GLY A 191 14.24 -7.75 16.14
C GLY A 191 14.55 -7.78 14.65
N ARG A 192 13.96 -8.74 13.95
CA ARG A 192 14.11 -8.93 12.51
C ARG A 192 13.61 -7.68 11.79
N LEU A 193 14.52 -6.86 11.26
CA LEU A 193 14.18 -5.66 10.46
C LEU A 193 13.67 -5.98 9.05
N LYS A 194 13.66 -7.26 8.69
CA LYS A 194 13.11 -7.77 7.42
C LYS A 194 11.98 -8.74 7.68
N ASP A 195 10.95 -8.66 6.85
CA ASP A 195 9.85 -9.63 6.85
C ASP A 195 10.31 -11.01 6.32
N GLU A 196 9.40 -11.99 6.30
CA GLU A 196 9.67 -13.34 5.76
C GLU A 196 10.05 -13.33 4.28
N LYS A 197 9.73 -12.24 3.56
CA LYS A 197 10.07 -12.02 2.15
C LYS A 197 11.33 -11.18 1.97
N GLY A 198 12.07 -10.88 3.04
CA GLY A 198 13.30 -10.11 3.02
C GLY A 198 13.12 -8.59 2.85
N ARG A 199 11.89 -8.05 2.94
CA ARG A 199 11.60 -6.62 2.81
C ARG A 199 11.82 -5.91 4.15
N SER A 200 12.33 -4.68 4.09
CA SER A 200 12.55 -3.87 5.29
C SER A 200 11.23 -3.55 6.00
N LEU A 201 11.19 -3.80 7.31
CA LEU A 201 10.09 -3.42 8.20
C LEU A 201 10.24 -1.99 8.72
N ALA A 202 11.40 -1.38 8.51
CA ALA A 202 11.68 -0.02 8.91
C ALA A 202 12.19 0.80 7.71
N SER A 203 11.77 2.05 7.63
CA SER A 203 12.25 3.00 6.62
C SER A 203 12.56 4.33 7.28
N ILE A 204 13.54 5.04 6.75
CA ILE A 204 13.90 6.40 7.15
C ILE A 204 13.48 7.35 6.03
N LEU A 205 12.80 8.44 6.39
CA LEU A 205 12.52 9.56 5.50
C LEU A 205 13.36 10.74 5.97
N LEU A 206 14.43 11.01 5.27
CA LEU A 206 15.36 12.09 5.55
C LEU A 206 14.99 13.33 4.75
N LEU A 207 14.72 14.42 5.43
CA LEU A 207 14.50 15.72 4.81
C LEU A 207 15.64 16.67 5.24
N SER A 208 16.39 17.14 4.28
CA SER A 208 17.52 18.06 4.51
C SER A 208 17.82 18.86 3.24
N ASP A 209 18.65 19.88 3.37
CA ASP A 209 19.36 20.47 2.24
C ASP A 209 20.70 19.77 1.97
N GLY A 210 21.09 18.76 2.75
CA GLY A 210 22.18 17.83 2.51
C GLY A 210 23.59 18.30 2.88
N ALA A 211 23.80 19.56 3.09
CA ALA A 211 25.14 20.11 3.38
C ALA A 211 25.56 19.85 4.83
N GLN A 212 26.37 18.82 5.07
CA GLN A 212 26.91 18.57 6.41
C GLN A 212 27.99 19.59 6.79
N THR A 213 27.82 20.21 7.96
CA THR A 213 28.77 21.17 8.51
C THR A 213 29.38 20.72 9.85
N ARG A 214 28.75 19.78 10.52
CA ARG A 214 29.12 19.24 11.85
C ARG A 214 28.81 17.74 11.93
N GLY A 215 29.18 17.13 13.06
CA GLY A 215 28.93 15.73 13.37
C GLY A 215 30.22 14.90 13.43
N LEU A 216 30.13 13.74 14.06
CA LEU A 216 31.24 12.79 14.20
C LEU A 216 31.28 11.82 13.01
N LEU A 217 30.14 11.49 12.45
CA LEU A 217 29.99 10.56 11.34
C LEU A 217 29.78 11.34 10.02
N SER A 218 30.41 10.86 8.95
CA SER A 218 30.10 11.36 7.61
C SER A 218 28.73 10.86 7.15
N PRO A 219 28.06 11.52 6.17
CA PRO A 219 26.81 11.05 5.60
C PRO A 219 26.91 9.62 5.06
N GLY A 220 28.03 9.27 4.41
CA GLY A 220 28.30 7.93 3.90
C GLY A 220 28.37 6.87 5.01
N GLN A 221 29.02 7.16 6.14
CA GLN A 221 29.06 6.26 7.30
C GLN A 221 27.68 6.07 7.94
N GLY A 222 26.84 7.12 7.94
CA GLY A 222 25.45 7.03 8.35
C GLY A 222 24.64 6.13 7.42
N ALA A 223 24.81 6.29 6.13
CA ALA A 223 24.17 5.45 5.11
C ALA A 223 24.60 3.98 5.18
N GLU A 224 25.90 3.73 5.42
CA GLU A 224 26.45 2.38 5.61
C GLU A 224 25.79 1.66 6.80
N ARG A 225 25.58 2.37 7.91
CA ARG A 225 24.86 1.82 9.09
C ARG A 225 23.41 1.46 8.75
N ALA A 226 22.73 2.30 7.95
CA ALA A 226 21.38 2.04 7.50
C ALA A 226 21.32 0.82 6.58
N GLN A 227 22.21 0.73 5.60
CA GLN A 227 22.30 -0.42 4.69
C GLN A 227 22.62 -1.72 5.44
N SER A 228 23.60 -1.70 6.35
CA SER A 228 23.96 -2.85 7.19
C SER A 228 22.81 -3.32 8.07
N ALA A 229 21.92 -2.40 8.46
CA ALA A 229 20.68 -2.72 9.17
C ALA A 229 19.55 -3.18 8.24
N GLY A 230 19.72 -3.10 6.92
CA GLY A 230 18.67 -3.40 5.94
C GLY A 230 17.55 -2.37 5.94
N ILE A 231 17.84 -1.13 6.33
CA ILE A 231 16.88 -0.01 6.38
C ILE A 231 17.06 0.86 5.14
N GLN A 232 15.97 1.11 4.42
CA GLN A 232 15.95 2.02 3.28
C GLN A 232 15.84 3.47 3.76
N VAL A 233 16.64 4.35 3.18
CA VAL A 233 16.66 5.79 3.48
C VAL A 233 16.17 6.56 2.26
N PHE A 234 14.92 6.94 2.27
CA PHE A 234 14.37 7.88 1.28
C PHE A 234 14.83 9.29 1.63
N THR A 235 15.37 9.99 0.67
CA THR A 235 15.89 11.35 0.86
C THR A 235 15.02 12.37 0.13
N ILE A 236 14.88 13.54 0.72
CA ILE A 236 14.14 14.65 0.15
C ILE A 236 15.04 15.89 0.25
N ALA A 237 15.56 16.35 -0.90
CA ALA A 237 16.31 17.59 -0.99
C ALA A 237 15.34 18.77 -1.01
N LEU A 238 15.43 19.65 -0.01
CA LEU A 238 14.52 20.78 0.14
C LEU A 238 15.24 22.09 -0.15
N GLY A 239 14.73 22.85 -1.10
CA GLY A 239 15.25 24.17 -1.46
C GLY A 239 15.51 24.35 -2.94
N THR A 240 15.88 25.57 -3.28
CA THR A 240 16.27 25.97 -4.65
C THR A 240 17.74 26.36 -4.67
N ASP A 241 18.35 26.37 -5.87
CA ASP A 241 19.76 26.77 -6.03
C ASP A 241 20.03 28.24 -5.68
N GLY A 242 18.96 29.06 -5.72
CA GLY A 242 18.99 30.47 -5.31
C GLY A 242 18.63 30.72 -3.85
N GLY A 243 18.50 29.65 -3.04
CA GLY A 243 18.16 29.77 -1.62
C GLY A 243 19.21 30.56 -0.84
N THR A 244 18.77 31.51 -0.02
CA THR A 244 19.67 32.34 0.81
C THR A 244 19.12 32.51 2.22
N ILE A 245 20.01 32.74 3.17
CA ILE A 245 19.67 33.16 4.53
C ILE A 245 20.39 34.45 4.89
N LEU A 246 19.84 35.22 5.81
CA LEU A 246 20.48 36.33 6.45
C LEU A 246 21.16 35.85 7.73
N ALA A 247 22.46 36.05 7.85
CA ALA A 247 23.24 35.68 9.02
C ALA A 247 24.16 36.82 9.43
N GLY A 248 24.30 37.02 10.72
CA GLY A 248 25.10 38.10 11.32
C GLY A 248 24.32 38.87 12.38
N PRO A 249 24.98 39.74 13.12
CA PRO A 249 24.34 40.60 14.11
C PRO A 249 23.44 41.64 13.42
N PRO A 250 22.37 42.11 14.09
CA PRO A 250 21.50 43.18 13.54
C PRO A 250 22.29 44.38 13.06
N GLY A 251 22.09 44.78 11.80
CA GLY A 251 22.80 45.89 11.15
C GLY A 251 24.10 45.51 10.43
N ALA A 252 24.59 44.27 10.55
CA ALA A 252 25.72 43.71 9.81
C ALA A 252 25.38 42.33 9.21
N GLU A 253 24.14 42.17 8.78
CA GLU A 253 23.66 40.91 8.18
C GLU A 253 24.29 40.69 6.82
N GLN A 254 24.73 39.44 6.58
CA GLN A 254 25.25 39.00 5.29
C GLN A 254 24.30 37.98 4.68
N VAL A 255 24.12 38.07 3.38
CA VAL A 255 23.38 37.10 2.59
C VAL A 255 24.31 35.90 2.33
N ILE A 256 23.93 34.74 2.89
CA ILE A 256 24.67 33.48 2.70
C ILE A 256 23.84 32.58 1.77
N PRO A 257 24.40 32.15 0.64
CA PRO A 257 23.73 31.16 -0.21
C PRO A 257 23.70 29.79 0.48
N VAL A 258 22.56 29.10 0.37
CA VAL A 258 22.32 27.78 0.96
C VAL A 258 21.66 26.84 -0.08
N PRO A 259 22.38 26.56 -1.20
CA PRO A 259 21.84 25.61 -2.18
C PRO A 259 21.74 24.21 -1.58
N PRO A 260 20.76 23.38 -1.99
CA PRO A 260 20.66 22.01 -1.52
C PRO A 260 21.74 21.12 -2.13
N ASP A 261 22.36 20.27 -1.30
CA ASP A 261 23.34 19.24 -1.72
C ASP A 261 22.61 17.97 -2.18
N ARG A 262 22.06 18.03 -3.40
CA ARG A 262 21.30 16.92 -4.00
C ARG A 262 22.18 15.69 -4.23
N GLU A 263 23.48 15.90 -4.51
CA GLU A 263 24.41 14.81 -4.78
C GLU A 263 24.58 13.90 -3.56
N THR A 264 24.88 14.49 -2.40
CA THR A 264 24.99 13.73 -1.14
C THR A 264 23.69 12.99 -0.79
N LEU A 265 22.54 13.65 -0.93
CA LEU A 265 21.25 13.04 -0.63
C LEU A 265 20.90 11.90 -1.60
N SER A 266 21.17 12.08 -2.88
CA SER A 266 20.98 11.03 -3.90
C SER A 266 21.89 9.84 -3.65
N ALA A 267 23.15 10.06 -3.31
CA ALA A 267 24.11 9.00 -2.98
C ALA A 267 23.66 8.17 -1.76
N ILE A 268 23.11 8.81 -0.71
CA ILE A 268 22.56 8.11 0.47
C ILE A 268 21.39 7.22 0.08
N ALA A 269 20.44 7.73 -0.71
CA ALA A 269 19.26 6.98 -1.14
C ALA A 269 19.66 5.78 -2.00
N GLU A 270 20.51 5.99 -3.02
CA GLU A 270 20.98 4.94 -3.91
C GLU A 270 21.75 3.85 -3.15
N TYR A 271 22.66 4.24 -2.25
CA TYR A 271 23.43 3.30 -1.44
C TYR A 271 22.56 2.41 -0.57
N THR A 272 21.44 2.92 -0.06
CA THR A 272 20.48 2.17 0.77
C THR A 272 19.37 1.49 -0.03
N GLY A 273 19.36 1.61 -1.38
CA GLY A 273 18.37 1.03 -2.27
C GLY A 273 16.99 1.70 -2.18
N ALA A 274 16.97 3.02 -1.95
CA ALA A 274 15.77 3.84 -1.89
C ALA A 274 15.77 4.93 -2.98
N GLU A 275 14.73 5.75 -3.02
CA GLU A 275 14.56 6.85 -3.97
C GLU A 275 14.93 8.19 -3.32
N SER A 276 15.56 9.09 -4.11
CA SER A 276 15.78 10.49 -3.77
C SER A 276 14.76 11.37 -4.48
N PHE A 277 14.27 12.39 -3.80
CA PHE A 277 13.28 13.33 -4.31
C PHE A 277 13.76 14.77 -4.15
N ASP A 278 13.42 15.61 -5.11
CA ASP A 278 13.64 17.04 -5.05
C ASP A 278 12.35 17.79 -4.74
N ALA A 279 12.42 18.76 -3.84
CA ALA A 279 11.28 19.59 -3.44
C ALA A 279 11.66 21.07 -3.45
N GLU A 280 11.48 21.72 -4.59
CA GLU A 280 11.74 23.16 -4.76
C GLU A 280 10.58 24.05 -4.29
N SER A 281 9.46 23.43 -3.87
CA SER A 281 8.29 24.15 -3.36
C SER A 281 7.58 23.34 -2.27
N ALA A 282 6.79 24.04 -1.43
CA ALA A 282 5.98 23.41 -0.41
C ALA A 282 4.97 22.41 -0.99
N SER A 283 4.41 22.69 -2.18
CA SER A 283 3.46 21.81 -2.84
C SER A 283 4.15 20.54 -3.40
N ALA A 284 5.38 20.66 -3.92
CA ALA A 284 6.17 19.50 -4.34
C ALA A 284 6.51 18.62 -3.15
N LEU A 285 6.95 19.21 -2.03
CA LEU A 285 7.24 18.51 -0.80
C LEU A 285 6.02 17.73 -0.26
N GLN A 286 4.84 18.39 -0.23
CA GLN A 286 3.61 17.72 0.17
C GLN A 286 3.25 16.54 -0.72
N LYS A 287 3.44 16.63 -2.05
CA LYS A 287 3.19 15.54 -2.98
C LYS A 287 4.12 14.35 -2.71
N VAL A 288 5.42 14.60 -2.47
CA VAL A 288 6.39 13.56 -2.14
C VAL A 288 5.98 12.83 -0.85
N TYR A 289 5.73 13.56 0.22
CA TYR A 289 5.31 12.97 1.49
C TYR A 289 3.98 12.22 1.39
N ALA A 290 3.02 12.76 0.65
CA ALA A 290 1.73 12.09 0.40
C ALA A 290 1.90 10.78 -0.37
N GLY A 291 2.77 10.77 -1.37
CA GLY A 291 3.12 9.58 -2.15
C GLY A 291 3.79 8.52 -1.28
N LEU A 292 4.78 8.90 -0.49
CA LEU A 292 5.48 8.02 0.44
C LEU A 292 4.53 7.49 1.53
N GLY A 293 3.68 8.32 2.12
CA GLY A 293 2.69 7.90 3.11
C GLY A 293 1.70 6.85 2.60
N SER A 294 1.44 6.83 1.29
CA SER A 294 0.61 5.81 0.66
C SER A 294 1.35 4.52 0.33
N ARG A 295 2.68 4.55 0.19
CA ARG A 295 3.52 3.39 -0.20
C ARG A 295 4.16 2.71 1.01
N VAL A 296 4.70 3.51 1.93
CA VAL A 296 5.43 3.01 3.10
C VAL A 296 4.47 2.39 4.11
N GLY A 297 4.85 1.26 4.68
CA GLY A 297 4.02 0.53 5.64
C GLY A 297 2.88 -0.28 5.03
N ARG A 298 2.87 -0.49 3.72
CA ARG A 298 1.92 -1.37 3.04
C ARG A 298 2.59 -2.61 2.52
N GLU A 299 1.90 -3.72 2.68
CA GLU A 299 2.35 -5.03 2.21
C GLU A 299 1.35 -5.61 1.21
N ASP A 300 1.87 -6.19 0.15
CA ASP A 300 1.06 -6.97 -0.77
C ASP A 300 0.71 -8.31 -0.11
N ARG A 301 -0.52 -8.42 0.40
CA ARG A 301 -1.05 -9.67 0.97
C ARG A 301 -2.03 -10.31 -0.01
N PRO A 302 -1.88 -11.61 -0.27
CA PRO A 302 -2.90 -12.34 -0.98
C PRO A 302 -4.17 -12.37 -0.11
N ARG A 303 -5.27 -11.86 -0.66
CA ARG A 303 -6.60 -11.95 -0.04
C ARG A 303 -7.42 -12.95 -0.82
N GLU A 304 -7.98 -13.93 -0.13
CA GLU A 304 -8.91 -14.87 -0.72
C GLU A 304 -10.20 -14.17 -1.13
N VAL A 305 -10.59 -14.38 -2.38
CA VAL A 305 -11.86 -13.87 -2.94
C VAL A 305 -12.88 -15.00 -3.17
N THR A 306 -12.66 -16.14 -2.55
CA THR A 306 -13.50 -17.36 -2.63
C THR A 306 -14.96 -17.05 -2.32
N ALA A 307 -15.22 -16.21 -1.29
CA ALA A 307 -16.57 -15.83 -0.90
C ALA A 307 -17.38 -15.15 -2.02
N ALA A 308 -16.72 -14.35 -2.87
CA ALA A 308 -17.40 -13.70 -3.99
C ALA A 308 -17.86 -14.71 -5.05
N PHE A 309 -17.05 -15.72 -5.34
CA PHE A 309 -17.39 -16.78 -6.30
C PHE A 309 -18.49 -17.71 -5.74
N VAL A 310 -18.46 -18.03 -4.44
CA VAL A 310 -19.52 -18.79 -3.77
C VAL A 310 -20.83 -18.03 -3.80
N ALA A 311 -20.82 -16.73 -3.48
CA ALA A 311 -22.02 -15.89 -3.53
C ALA A 311 -22.59 -15.80 -4.95
N ALA A 312 -21.73 -15.60 -5.96
CA ALA A 312 -22.13 -15.58 -7.37
C ALA A 312 -22.76 -16.94 -7.79
N GLY A 313 -22.15 -18.06 -7.39
CA GLY A 313 -22.68 -19.39 -7.64
C GLY A 313 -24.06 -19.60 -7.00
N ALA A 314 -24.23 -19.19 -5.74
CA ALA A 314 -25.51 -19.28 -5.04
C ALA A 314 -26.61 -18.42 -5.69
N LEU A 315 -26.28 -17.19 -6.12
CA LEU A 315 -27.22 -16.31 -6.84
C LEU A 315 -27.65 -16.92 -8.18
N LEU A 316 -26.73 -17.50 -8.93
CA LEU A 316 -27.03 -18.17 -10.20
C LEU A 316 -27.94 -19.39 -9.97
N LEU A 317 -27.72 -20.14 -8.91
CA LEU A 317 -28.55 -21.30 -8.53
C LEU A 317 -29.95 -20.87 -8.12
N ALA A 318 -30.08 -19.82 -7.32
CA ALA A 318 -31.37 -19.24 -6.95
C ALA A 318 -32.11 -18.69 -8.18
N GLY A 319 -31.40 -18.05 -9.11
CA GLY A 319 -31.95 -17.60 -10.39
C GLY A 319 -32.46 -18.76 -11.26
N ALA A 320 -31.73 -19.87 -11.31
CA ALA A 320 -32.14 -21.08 -12.04
C ALA A 320 -33.43 -21.68 -11.44
N ALA A 321 -33.50 -21.76 -10.11
CA ALA A 321 -34.69 -22.25 -9.39
C ALA A 321 -35.92 -21.35 -9.59
N GLY A 322 -35.74 -20.02 -9.46
CA GLY A 322 -36.79 -19.03 -9.70
C GLY A 322 -37.34 -19.08 -11.13
N PHE A 323 -36.41 -19.16 -12.12
CA PHE A 323 -36.80 -19.27 -13.52
C PHE A 323 -37.50 -20.59 -13.83
N GLY A 324 -37.09 -21.69 -13.17
CA GLY A 324 -37.75 -23.00 -13.26
C GLY A 324 -39.21 -22.98 -12.73
N LEU A 325 -39.40 -22.33 -11.57
CA LEU A 325 -40.72 -22.18 -10.95
C LEU A 325 -41.67 -21.31 -11.78
N LEU A 326 -41.17 -20.20 -12.35
CA LEU A 326 -41.97 -19.32 -13.22
C LEU A 326 -42.27 -19.94 -14.58
N GLY A 327 -41.46 -20.90 -15.03
CA GLY A 327 -41.63 -21.63 -16.29
C GLY A 327 -42.46 -22.89 -16.18
N ALA A 328 -42.76 -23.36 -14.95
CA ALA A 328 -43.62 -24.54 -14.73
C ALA A 328 -45.04 -24.28 -15.27
N PRO A 329 -45.61 -25.17 -16.10
CA PRO A 329 -46.99 -25.04 -16.49
C PRO A 329 -47.88 -25.17 -15.22
N ARG A 330 -48.64 -24.12 -14.93
CA ARG A 330 -49.74 -24.25 -13.97
C ARG A 330 -50.72 -25.24 -14.56
N LEU A 331 -50.74 -26.44 -13.99
CA LEU A 331 -51.81 -27.38 -14.29
C LEU A 331 -53.13 -26.76 -13.81
N PRO A 332 -54.19 -26.80 -14.62
CA PRO A 332 -55.52 -26.30 -14.24
C PRO A 332 -56.10 -27.10 -13.09
#